data_9437f90f5b49b9bd48668541b95b3ea5
#
_entry.id   9437f90f5b49b9bd48668541b95b3ea5
#
_cell.length_a   1.000
_cell.length_b   1.000
_cell.length_c   1.000
_cell.angle_alpha   90.00
_cell.angle_beta   90.00
_cell.angle_gamma   90.00
#
_symmetry.space_group_name_H-M   'P 1'
#
loop_
_entity.id
_entity.type
_entity.pdbx_description
1 polymer ?
#
loop_
_entity_poly.entity_id
_entity_poly.type
_entity_poly.pdbx_seq_one_letter_code
_entity_poly.pdbx_strand_id
1 'polypeptide(L)'
;PIYCLNLDSDTHRREYMEKQFDYWEIENHTRVSGFDGRTDDVCQYLSGRAPDHMSEGEIGCCLTHIKAIKEFYDNTDEPYAIIFEDDVVLETVKFWNFGWKDFVSKLPHDWDCIQMSIISTGDIHVVLHPYFINDFSAAAYLISRHHAAKILKNHVRNKKYKLDNGVKPRAVSEDTILGSGKTYSIP
;
A
#
# COMPACT_ATOMS: atom_id res chain seq x y z
N PRO A 1 -11.08 0.47 7.63
CA PRO A 1 -10.50 1.82 7.51
C PRO A 1 -9.72 1.98 6.21
N ILE A 2 -9.56 3.23 5.76
CA ILE A 2 -8.76 3.63 4.62
C ILE A 2 -7.61 4.49 5.12
N TYR A 3 -6.40 4.24 4.62
CA TYR A 3 -5.21 5.05 4.87
C TYR A 3 -4.71 5.65 3.57
N CYS A 4 -4.63 6.98 3.50
CA CYS A 4 -4.17 7.71 2.31
C CYS A 4 -2.76 8.25 2.55
N LEU A 5 -1.81 7.80 1.74
CA LEU A 5 -0.41 8.21 1.80
C LEU A 5 -0.24 9.52 1.04
N ASN A 6 0.31 10.54 1.68
CA ASN A 6 0.51 11.84 1.04
C ASN A 6 1.69 12.58 1.68
N LEU A 7 2.53 13.18 0.86
CA LEU A 7 3.62 14.04 1.32
C LEU A 7 3.07 15.36 1.89
N ASP A 8 3.65 15.86 2.98
CA ASP A 8 3.22 17.12 3.59
C ASP A 8 3.35 18.31 2.64
N SER A 9 4.33 18.27 1.75
CA SER A 9 4.56 19.28 0.72
C SER A 9 3.54 19.24 -0.43
N ASP A 10 2.85 18.10 -0.65
CA ASP A 10 1.90 17.95 -1.77
C ASP A 10 0.45 18.19 -1.33
N THR A 11 0.16 19.44 -1.04
CA THR A 11 -1.18 19.88 -0.62
C THR A 11 -2.22 19.73 -1.71
N HIS A 12 -1.82 19.86 -2.99
CA HIS A 12 -2.74 19.75 -4.13
C HIS A 12 -3.29 18.31 -4.26
N ARG A 13 -2.43 17.29 -4.15
CA ARG A 13 -2.84 15.89 -4.17
C ARG A 13 -3.70 15.55 -2.95
N ARG A 14 -3.36 16.09 -1.78
CA ARG A 14 -4.20 15.94 -0.58
C ARG A 14 -5.61 16.48 -0.80
N GLU A 15 -5.74 17.72 -1.30
CA GLU A 15 -7.04 18.32 -1.61
C GLU A 15 -7.83 17.53 -2.65
N TYR A 16 -7.12 16.93 -3.62
CA TYR A 16 -7.73 16.07 -4.62
C TYR A 16 -8.34 14.82 -3.99
N MET A 17 -7.61 14.14 -3.10
CA MET A 17 -8.11 12.95 -2.41
C MET A 17 -9.27 13.28 -1.46
N GLU A 18 -9.18 14.38 -0.70
CA GLU A 18 -10.28 14.83 0.18
C GLU A 18 -11.58 15.06 -0.61
N LYS A 19 -11.50 15.72 -1.79
CA LYS A 19 -12.68 15.90 -2.66
C LYS A 19 -13.26 14.57 -3.14
N GLN A 20 -12.45 13.57 -3.41
CA GLN A 20 -12.92 12.25 -3.78
C GLN A 20 -13.59 11.55 -2.58
N PHE A 21 -13.01 11.64 -1.39
CA PHE A 21 -13.58 11.07 -0.18
C PHE A 21 -14.93 11.72 0.15
N ASP A 22 -15.02 13.04 0.06
CA ASP A 22 -16.27 13.78 0.24
C ASP A 22 -17.33 13.35 -0.78
N TYR A 23 -16.97 13.26 -2.07
CA TYR A 23 -17.87 12.87 -3.15
C TYR A 23 -18.44 11.45 -2.96
N TRP A 24 -17.63 10.52 -2.49
CA TRP A 24 -18.02 9.13 -2.26
C TRP A 24 -18.50 8.85 -0.83
N GLU A 25 -18.69 9.89 -0.01
CA GLU A 25 -19.13 9.79 1.39
C GLU A 25 -18.25 8.83 2.22
N ILE A 26 -16.93 8.87 1.97
CA ILE A 26 -15.94 8.04 2.68
C ILE A 26 -15.49 8.80 3.94
N GLU A 27 -16.13 8.51 5.07
CA GLU A 27 -15.82 9.16 6.35
C GLU A 27 -14.66 8.50 7.11
N ASN A 28 -14.49 7.17 6.97
CA ASN A 28 -13.48 6.41 7.73
C ASN A 28 -12.15 6.34 6.98
N HIS A 29 -11.52 7.49 6.83
CA HIS A 29 -10.18 7.59 6.23
C HIS A 29 -9.21 8.33 7.16
N THR A 30 -7.93 8.02 7.02
CA THR A 30 -6.82 8.63 7.77
C THR A 30 -5.70 8.98 6.80
N ARG A 31 -5.28 10.23 6.81
CA ARG A 31 -4.09 10.64 6.09
C ARG A 31 -2.83 10.20 6.83
N VAL A 32 -1.90 9.59 6.13
CA VAL A 32 -0.57 9.24 6.61
C VAL A 32 0.47 10.14 5.95
N SER A 33 1.13 10.99 6.75
CA SER A 33 2.23 11.85 6.28
C SER A 33 3.39 10.98 5.79
N GLY A 34 3.78 11.16 4.53
CA GLY A 34 4.84 10.40 3.87
C GLY A 34 6.25 10.90 4.21
N PHE A 35 7.23 10.04 3.96
CA PHE A 35 8.66 10.38 3.98
C PHE A 35 9.06 10.91 2.59
N ASP A 36 9.49 12.16 2.49
CA ASP A 36 9.95 12.75 1.22
C ASP A 36 11.46 12.49 1.03
N GLY A 37 11.80 11.47 0.25
CA GLY A 37 13.18 11.13 -0.04
C GLY A 37 13.98 12.20 -0.80
N ARG A 38 13.35 13.29 -1.25
CA ARG A 38 14.04 14.43 -1.89
C ARG A 38 14.57 15.45 -0.87
N THR A 39 13.92 15.53 0.28
CA THR A 39 14.18 16.54 1.32
C THR A 39 14.59 15.94 2.65
N ASP A 40 14.15 14.71 2.92
CA ASP A 40 14.41 14.02 4.18
C ASP A 40 15.65 13.13 4.05
N ASP A 41 16.46 13.07 5.10
CA ASP A 41 17.44 12.00 5.26
C ASP A 41 16.69 10.70 5.64
N VAL A 42 16.11 10.04 4.64
CA VAL A 42 15.31 8.82 4.84
C VAL A 42 16.14 7.67 5.44
N CYS A 43 17.46 7.71 5.25
CA CYS A 43 18.36 6.68 5.77
C CYS A 43 18.41 6.67 7.31
N GLN A 44 18.16 7.80 7.96
CA GLN A 44 18.10 7.87 9.43
C GLN A 44 16.99 6.98 10.03
N TYR A 45 15.93 6.71 9.26
CA TYR A 45 14.82 5.85 9.69
C TYR A 45 15.10 4.36 9.47
N LEU A 46 16.20 4.01 8.80
CA LEU A 46 16.54 2.61 8.54
C LEU A 46 17.27 1.97 9.73
N SER A 47 16.95 0.70 9.95
CA SER A 47 17.69 -0.20 10.82
C SER A 47 18.60 -1.08 9.94
N GLY A 48 19.81 -0.63 9.70
CA GLY A 48 20.77 -1.27 8.83
C GLY A 48 21.07 -0.45 7.57
N ARG A 49 21.65 -1.11 6.57
CA ARG A 49 22.05 -0.47 5.32
C ARG A 49 20.84 -0.22 4.42
N ALA A 50 20.83 0.91 3.73
CA ALA A 50 19.90 1.16 2.64
C ALA A 50 20.18 0.19 1.48
N PRO A 51 19.16 -0.34 0.79
CA PRO A 51 19.35 -1.15 -0.40
C PRO A 51 20.04 -0.35 -1.52
N ASP A 52 21.14 -0.88 -2.07
CA ASP A 52 21.96 -0.15 -3.06
C ASP A 52 21.25 0.18 -4.37
N HIS A 53 20.16 -0.53 -4.67
CA HIS A 53 19.40 -0.38 -5.91
C HIS A 53 18.17 0.49 -5.78
N MET A 54 17.93 1.08 -4.61
CA MET A 54 16.80 1.98 -4.36
C MET A 54 17.26 3.44 -4.29
N SER A 55 16.52 4.30 -4.96
CA SER A 55 16.63 5.74 -4.76
C SER A 55 16.04 6.15 -3.41
N GLU A 56 16.42 7.32 -2.90
CA GLU A 56 15.87 7.86 -1.65
C GLU A 56 14.34 8.06 -1.74
N GLY A 57 13.82 8.39 -2.94
CA GLY A 57 12.37 8.46 -3.19
C GLY A 57 11.68 7.10 -3.04
N GLU A 58 12.24 6.03 -3.60
CA GLU A 58 11.70 4.67 -3.45
C GLU A 58 11.79 4.20 -1.99
N ILE A 59 12.87 4.54 -1.28
CA ILE A 59 12.99 4.28 0.16
C ILE A 59 11.88 5.01 0.91
N GLY A 60 11.71 6.32 0.69
CA GLY A 60 10.67 7.12 1.33
C GLY A 60 9.26 6.57 1.07
N CYS A 61 8.95 6.19 -0.17
CA CYS A 61 7.70 5.55 -0.54
C CYS A 61 7.49 4.25 0.25
N CYS A 62 8.46 3.34 0.24
CA CYS A 62 8.37 2.07 0.94
C CYS A 62 8.20 2.24 2.46
N LEU A 63 8.93 3.18 3.07
CA LEU A 63 8.80 3.52 4.49
C LEU A 63 7.39 4.06 4.80
N THR A 64 6.82 4.87 3.91
CA THR A 64 5.47 5.43 4.07
C THR A 64 4.41 4.34 4.07
N HIS A 65 4.50 3.38 3.17
CA HIS A 65 3.61 2.21 3.16
C HIS A 65 3.71 1.40 4.46
N ILE A 66 4.93 1.09 4.92
CA ILE A 66 5.11 0.33 6.17
C ILE A 66 4.59 1.13 7.37
N LYS A 67 4.74 2.47 7.37
CA LYS A 67 4.17 3.36 8.39
C LYS A 67 2.64 3.25 8.42
N ALA A 68 1.97 3.32 7.27
CA ALA A 68 0.52 3.18 7.19
C ALA A 68 0.03 1.81 7.66
N ILE A 69 0.72 0.75 7.27
CA ILE A 69 0.45 -0.61 7.73
C ILE A 69 0.59 -0.71 9.26
N LYS A 70 1.59 -0.03 9.81
CA LYS A 70 1.80 0.03 11.27
C LYS A 70 0.68 0.80 11.96
N GLU A 71 0.25 1.94 11.42
CA GLU A 71 -0.87 2.72 11.97
C GLU A 71 -2.17 1.90 11.95
N PHE A 72 -2.44 1.18 10.86
CA PHE A 72 -3.55 0.25 10.80
C PHE A 72 -3.49 -0.80 11.90
N TYR A 73 -2.35 -1.48 12.02
CA TYR A 73 -2.19 -2.60 12.94
C TYR A 73 -2.25 -2.19 14.41
N ASP A 74 -1.66 -1.04 14.75
CA ASP A 74 -1.56 -0.58 16.14
C ASP A 74 -2.84 0.11 16.64
N ASN A 75 -3.59 0.77 15.76
CA ASN A 75 -4.69 1.66 16.15
C ASN A 75 -6.09 1.08 15.93
N THR A 76 -6.22 -0.10 15.32
CA THR A 76 -7.51 -0.74 15.07
C THR A 76 -7.44 -2.24 15.32
N ASP A 77 -8.59 -2.87 15.52
CA ASP A 77 -8.76 -4.34 15.52
C ASP A 77 -9.45 -4.86 14.27
N GLU A 78 -9.61 -4.00 13.26
CA GLU A 78 -10.26 -4.36 12.00
C GLU A 78 -9.51 -5.49 11.28
N PRO A 79 -10.21 -6.41 10.62
CA PRO A 79 -9.60 -7.57 9.97
C PRO A 79 -8.76 -7.20 8.74
N TYR A 80 -9.02 -6.04 8.14
CA TYR A 80 -8.31 -5.52 6.97
C TYR A 80 -8.39 -4.00 6.88
N ALA A 81 -7.52 -3.41 6.07
CA ALA A 81 -7.53 -2.01 5.69
C ALA A 81 -7.28 -1.83 4.19
N ILE A 82 -7.73 -0.69 3.66
CA ILE A 82 -7.36 -0.22 2.33
C ILE A 82 -6.24 0.81 2.49
N ILE A 83 -5.23 0.72 1.65
CA ILE A 83 -4.15 1.70 1.56
C ILE A 83 -4.22 2.33 0.17
N PHE A 84 -4.21 3.67 0.10
CA PHE A 84 -4.17 4.46 -1.13
C PHE A 84 -2.95 5.36 -1.15
N GLU A 85 -2.30 5.49 -2.30
CA GLU A 85 -1.47 6.65 -2.60
C GLU A 85 -2.35 7.84 -2.98
N ASP A 86 -1.79 9.03 -2.99
CA ASP A 86 -2.53 10.30 -3.19
C ASP A 86 -2.84 10.65 -4.65
N ASP A 87 -2.60 9.72 -5.57
CA ASP A 87 -2.92 9.85 -7.00
C ASP A 87 -3.92 8.80 -7.51
N VAL A 88 -4.56 8.07 -6.60
CA VAL A 88 -5.63 7.13 -6.94
C VAL A 88 -6.87 7.87 -7.42
N VAL A 89 -7.50 7.34 -8.48
CA VAL A 89 -8.75 7.88 -9.05
C VAL A 89 -9.90 6.93 -8.72
N LEU A 90 -10.85 7.40 -7.90
CA LEU A 90 -12.00 6.61 -7.47
C LEU A 90 -13.19 6.63 -8.45
N GLU A 91 -13.09 7.36 -9.56
CA GLU A 91 -14.21 7.46 -10.53
C GLU A 91 -14.66 6.12 -11.12
N THR A 92 -13.78 5.13 -11.18
CA THR A 92 -14.10 3.81 -11.71
C THR A 92 -15.05 3.02 -10.80
N VAL A 93 -15.15 3.39 -9.51
CA VAL A 93 -16.05 2.75 -8.54
C VAL A 93 -17.51 2.80 -8.98
N LYS A 94 -17.93 3.85 -9.71
CA LYS A 94 -19.29 3.98 -10.27
C LYS A 94 -19.69 2.86 -11.24
N PHE A 95 -18.71 2.15 -11.79
CA PHE A 95 -18.94 1.03 -12.71
C PHE A 95 -18.98 -0.33 -12.01
N TRP A 96 -18.68 -0.37 -10.72
CA TRP A 96 -18.76 -1.59 -9.95
C TRP A 96 -20.23 -1.99 -9.77
N ASN A 97 -20.54 -3.22 -10.13
CA ASN A 97 -21.89 -3.80 -10.00
C ASN A 97 -22.05 -4.65 -8.74
N PHE A 98 -21.17 -4.45 -7.76
CA PHE A 98 -21.16 -5.18 -6.49
C PHE A 98 -20.93 -4.23 -5.31
N GLY A 99 -21.44 -4.62 -4.14
CA GLY A 99 -21.12 -3.92 -2.89
C GLY A 99 -19.80 -4.42 -2.29
N TRP A 100 -19.14 -3.55 -1.52
CA TRP A 100 -17.86 -3.86 -0.89
C TRP A 100 -17.89 -5.14 -0.04
N LYS A 101 -18.95 -5.33 0.78
CA LYS A 101 -19.09 -6.53 1.61
C LYS A 101 -19.22 -7.81 0.78
N ASP A 102 -19.95 -7.75 -0.34
CA ASP A 102 -20.09 -8.86 -1.26
C ASP A 102 -18.74 -9.21 -1.89
N PHE A 103 -18.00 -8.21 -2.36
CA PHE A 103 -16.66 -8.38 -2.91
C PHE A 103 -15.73 -9.10 -1.91
N VAL A 104 -15.59 -8.56 -0.70
CA VAL A 104 -14.69 -9.12 0.32
C VAL A 104 -15.09 -10.54 0.71
N SER A 105 -16.39 -10.85 0.75
CA SER A 105 -16.89 -12.20 1.09
C SER A 105 -16.54 -13.27 0.04
N LYS A 106 -16.24 -12.86 -1.19
CA LYS A 106 -15.91 -13.75 -2.31
C LYS A 106 -14.40 -13.87 -2.57
N LEU A 107 -13.59 -13.15 -1.82
CA LEU A 107 -12.14 -13.29 -1.92
C LEU A 107 -11.69 -14.70 -1.51
N PRO A 108 -10.59 -15.21 -2.08
CA PRO A 108 -10.00 -16.47 -1.65
C PRO A 108 -9.79 -16.49 -0.12
N HIS A 109 -10.13 -17.57 0.54
CA HIS A 109 -10.21 -17.66 2.01
C HIS A 109 -8.93 -17.22 2.76
N ASP A 110 -7.77 -17.34 2.12
CA ASP A 110 -6.46 -17.13 2.73
C ASP A 110 -5.67 -16.01 2.05
N TRP A 111 -6.37 -15.01 1.49
CA TRP A 111 -5.69 -13.85 0.91
C TRP A 111 -4.93 -13.03 1.97
N ASP A 112 -3.76 -12.61 1.62
CA ASP A 112 -2.92 -11.69 2.40
C ASP A 112 -3.10 -10.24 1.92
N CYS A 113 -3.12 -10.03 0.58
CA CYS A 113 -3.25 -8.73 -0.03
C CYS A 113 -4.07 -8.80 -1.34
N ILE A 114 -4.80 -7.73 -1.67
CA ILE A 114 -5.47 -7.58 -2.96
C ILE A 114 -4.98 -6.28 -3.58
N GLN A 115 -4.25 -6.38 -4.68
CA GLN A 115 -3.86 -5.23 -5.49
C GLN A 115 -5.06 -4.73 -6.28
N MET A 116 -5.40 -3.46 -6.16
CA MET A 116 -6.57 -2.83 -6.78
C MET A 116 -6.20 -1.77 -7.82
N SER A 117 -4.91 -1.55 -8.05
CA SER A 117 -4.39 -0.67 -9.10
C SER A 117 -3.23 -1.37 -9.77
N ILE A 118 -3.34 -1.59 -11.07
CA ILE A 118 -2.35 -2.33 -11.86
C ILE A 118 -1.82 -1.42 -12.96
N ILE A 119 -0.49 -1.35 -13.06
CA ILE A 119 0.23 -0.83 -14.22
C ILE A 119 0.94 -2.02 -14.87
N SER A 120 0.38 -2.55 -15.94
CA SER A 120 0.96 -3.69 -16.65
C SER A 120 1.52 -3.25 -18.01
N THR A 121 2.64 -3.87 -18.39
CA THR A 121 3.24 -3.70 -19.74
C THR A 121 2.68 -4.69 -20.76
N GLY A 122 1.80 -5.57 -20.35
CA GLY A 122 1.17 -6.61 -21.17
C GLY A 122 -0.36 -6.52 -21.17
N ASP A 123 -1.00 -7.63 -21.46
CA ASP A 123 -2.46 -7.72 -21.41
C ASP A 123 -2.97 -7.62 -19.97
N ILE A 124 -4.01 -6.80 -19.76
CA ILE A 124 -4.67 -6.66 -18.48
C ILE A 124 -5.76 -7.73 -18.37
N HIS A 125 -5.65 -8.54 -17.33
CA HIS A 125 -6.68 -9.51 -17.00
C HIS A 125 -7.77 -8.86 -16.14
N VAL A 126 -8.98 -8.69 -16.71
CA VAL A 126 -10.13 -8.06 -16.01
C VAL A 126 -10.85 -8.99 -15.03
N VAL A 127 -10.13 -9.92 -14.44
CA VAL A 127 -10.63 -10.85 -13.43
C VAL A 127 -9.64 -10.93 -12.25
N LEU A 128 -10.14 -11.29 -11.09
CA LEU A 128 -9.27 -11.58 -9.95
C LEU A 128 -8.32 -12.73 -10.32
N HIS A 129 -7.02 -12.49 -10.24
CA HIS A 129 -5.98 -13.46 -10.56
C HIS A 129 -4.84 -13.39 -9.53
N PRO A 130 -4.02 -14.43 -9.39
CA PRO A 130 -2.82 -14.37 -8.57
C PRO A 130 -1.91 -13.24 -9.04
N TYR A 131 -1.32 -12.51 -8.10
CA TYR A 131 -0.37 -11.44 -8.38
C TYR A 131 0.82 -11.93 -9.20
N PHE A 132 1.14 -11.23 -10.27
CA PHE A 132 2.33 -11.44 -11.07
C PHE A 132 3.34 -10.32 -10.82
N ILE A 133 4.63 -10.64 -10.84
CA ILE A 133 5.70 -9.67 -10.57
C ILE A 133 5.71 -8.47 -11.54
N ASN A 134 5.05 -8.59 -12.68
CA ASN A 134 4.90 -7.53 -13.68
C ASN A 134 3.60 -6.73 -13.54
N ASP A 135 2.76 -7.06 -12.56
CA ASP A 135 1.62 -6.25 -12.16
C ASP A 135 2.13 -5.16 -11.22
N PHE A 136 2.70 -4.09 -11.79
CA PHE A 136 3.27 -3.00 -11.02
C PHE A 136 2.19 -2.16 -10.36
N SER A 137 2.57 -1.40 -9.38
CA SER A 137 1.81 -0.42 -8.59
C SER A 137 1.36 -0.93 -7.22
N ALA A 138 1.72 -0.17 -6.21
CA ALA A 138 1.18 -0.28 -4.86
C ALA A 138 0.23 0.90 -4.54
N ALA A 139 -0.26 1.61 -5.56
CA ALA A 139 -1.07 2.82 -5.37
C ALA A 139 -2.42 2.54 -4.68
N ALA A 140 -3.00 1.35 -4.86
CA ALA A 140 -4.22 0.95 -4.17
C ALA A 140 -4.20 -0.55 -3.86
N TYR A 141 -4.35 -0.89 -2.60
CA TYR A 141 -4.46 -2.30 -2.18
C TYR A 141 -5.24 -2.48 -0.89
N LEU A 142 -5.84 -3.66 -0.77
CA LEU A 142 -6.43 -4.16 0.46
C LEU A 142 -5.41 -5.07 1.15
N ILE A 143 -5.21 -4.89 2.46
CA ILE A 143 -4.28 -5.70 3.25
C ILE A 143 -4.97 -6.34 4.44
N SER A 144 -4.77 -7.65 4.63
CA SER A 144 -5.27 -8.34 5.80
C SER A 144 -4.45 -8.00 7.05
N ARG A 145 -5.10 -8.03 8.23
CA ARG A 145 -4.40 -7.84 9.51
C ARG A 145 -3.30 -8.87 9.73
N HIS A 146 -3.52 -10.10 9.27
CA HIS A 146 -2.53 -11.16 9.33
C HIS A 146 -1.27 -10.82 8.53
N HIS A 147 -1.44 -10.30 7.30
CA HIS A 147 -0.32 -9.89 6.46
C HIS A 147 0.38 -8.65 7.00
N ALA A 148 -0.38 -7.68 7.52
CA ALA A 148 0.18 -6.53 8.22
C ALA A 148 1.14 -6.96 9.35
N ALA A 149 0.72 -7.90 10.19
CA ALA A 149 1.58 -8.46 11.24
C ALA A 149 2.87 -9.09 10.69
N LYS A 150 2.80 -9.82 9.57
CA LYS A 150 3.99 -10.40 8.90
C LYS A 150 4.96 -9.32 8.42
N ILE A 151 4.44 -8.28 7.74
CA ILE A 151 5.23 -7.16 7.25
C ILE A 151 5.92 -6.45 8.42
N LEU A 152 5.18 -6.11 9.47
CA LEU A 152 5.74 -5.42 10.63
C LEU A 152 6.81 -6.25 11.33
N LYS A 153 6.59 -7.55 11.50
CA LYS A 153 7.57 -8.47 12.06
C LYS A 153 8.87 -8.50 11.24
N ASN A 154 8.79 -8.41 9.92
CA ASN A 154 9.94 -8.50 9.03
C ASN A 154 10.66 -7.15 8.85
N HIS A 155 9.90 -6.05 8.85
CA HIS A 155 10.39 -4.75 8.41
C HIS A 155 10.44 -3.67 9.50
N VAL A 156 9.98 -3.93 10.73
CA VAL A 156 10.07 -2.96 11.85
C VAL A 156 10.98 -3.49 12.94
N ARG A 157 11.95 -2.67 13.36
CA ARG A 157 12.93 -2.97 14.42
C ARG A 157 13.16 -1.75 15.30
N ASN A 158 12.72 -1.81 16.56
CA ASN A 158 12.99 -0.74 17.54
C ASN A 158 12.66 0.67 17.05
N LYS A 159 11.48 0.88 16.46
CA LYS A 159 11.00 2.14 15.87
C LYS A 159 11.71 2.55 14.56
N LYS A 160 12.57 1.72 14.01
CA LYS A 160 13.21 1.88 12.70
C LYS A 160 12.71 0.82 11.72
N TYR A 161 12.96 1.05 10.45
CA TYR A 161 12.51 0.18 9.37
C TYR A 161 13.70 -0.60 8.78
N LYS A 162 13.47 -1.85 8.44
CA LYS A 162 14.46 -2.69 7.76
C LYS A 162 13.95 -3.04 6.36
N LEU A 163 14.56 -2.50 5.33
CA LEU A 163 14.20 -2.79 3.93
C LEU A 163 15.03 -3.92 3.32
N ASP A 164 16.32 -3.97 3.64
CA ASP A 164 17.16 -5.08 3.21
C ASP A 164 16.89 -6.31 4.09
N ASN A 165 16.21 -7.30 3.53
CA ASN A 165 15.95 -8.58 4.18
C ASN A 165 16.82 -9.72 3.60
N GLY A 166 17.74 -9.42 2.69
CA GLY A 166 18.69 -10.37 2.10
C GLY A 166 18.11 -11.43 1.17
N VAL A 167 16.80 -11.37 0.88
CA VAL A 167 16.09 -12.46 0.19
C VAL A 167 15.61 -12.06 -1.20
N LYS A 168 15.42 -10.76 -1.47
CA LYS A 168 14.80 -10.28 -2.71
C LYS A 168 15.74 -9.41 -3.51
N PRO A 169 15.68 -9.49 -4.86
CA PRO A 169 16.49 -8.66 -5.75
C PRO A 169 16.12 -7.17 -5.65
N ARG A 170 14.91 -6.86 -5.24
CA ARG A 170 14.40 -5.50 -5.02
C ARG A 170 13.69 -5.42 -3.66
N ALA A 171 13.73 -4.25 -3.04
CA ALA A 171 13.03 -3.98 -1.78
C ALA A 171 12.00 -2.84 -1.92
N VAL A 172 11.52 -2.61 -3.15
CA VAL A 172 10.47 -1.63 -3.45
C VAL A 172 9.14 -2.02 -2.80
N SER A 173 8.21 -1.07 -2.77
CA SER A 173 6.91 -1.24 -2.07
C SER A 173 6.17 -2.48 -2.52
N GLU A 174 6.08 -2.71 -3.83
CA GLU A 174 5.38 -3.86 -4.42
C GLU A 174 5.97 -5.19 -3.95
N ASP A 175 7.30 -5.34 -4.01
CA ASP A 175 7.95 -6.59 -3.60
C ASP A 175 7.84 -6.81 -2.09
N THR A 176 7.87 -5.73 -1.31
CA THR A 176 7.79 -5.78 0.15
C THR A 176 6.37 -6.12 0.62
N ILE A 177 5.35 -5.56 -0.03
CA ILE A 177 3.96 -5.66 0.39
C ILE A 177 3.24 -6.77 -0.39
N LEU A 178 3.20 -6.65 -1.71
CA LEU A 178 2.44 -7.55 -2.59
C LEU A 178 3.18 -8.88 -2.78
N GLY A 179 4.45 -8.82 -3.10
CA GLY A 179 5.28 -10.00 -3.37
C GLY A 179 5.65 -10.84 -2.13
N SER A 180 5.35 -10.38 -0.91
CA SER A 180 5.69 -11.09 0.34
C SER A 180 4.55 -11.93 0.91
N GLY A 181 3.36 -11.86 0.32
CA GLY A 181 2.16 -12.54 0.76
C GLY A 181 1.45 -13.32 -0.33
N LYS A 182 0.33 -13.93 0.04
CA LYS A 182 -0.60 -14.53 -0.92
C LYS A 182 -1.49 -13.43 -1.49
N THR A 183 -1.01 -12.85 -2.56
CA THR A 183 -1.60 -11.67 -3.18
C THR A 183 -2.35 -12.03 -4.45
N TYR A 184 -3.46 -11.37 -4.65
CA TYR A 184 -4.24 -11.38 -5.87
C TYR A 184 -4.34 -9.98 -6.42
N SER A 185 -4.52 -9.88 -7.74
CA SER A 185 -4.67 -8.61 -8.45
C SER A 185 -6.04 -8.53 -9.10
N ILE A 186 -6.62 -7.35 -9.10
CA ILE A 186 -7.85 -7.01 -9.81
C ILE A 186 -7.67 -5.61 -10.40
N PRO A 187 -7.86 -5.43 -11.73
CA PRO A 187 -7.75 -4.13 -12.38
C PRO A 187 -8.94 -3.21 -12.11
#